data_e9f56586896b858ffc31af4ff9594ef4
#
_entry.id   e9f56586896b858ffc31af4ff9594ef4
#
_cell.length_a   1.000
_cell.length_b   1.000
_cell.length_c   1.000
_cell.angle_alpha   90.00
_cell.angle_beta   90.00
_cell.angle_gamma   90.00
#
_symmetry.space_group_name_H-M   'P 1'
#
loop_
_entity.id
_entity.type
_entity.pdbx_description
1 polymer ?
#
loop_
_entity_poly.entity_id
_entity_poly.type
_entity_poly.pdbx_seq_one_letter_code
_entity_poly.pdbx_strand_id
1 'polypeptide(L)'
;ADIAIVKVSPLGGIDAVEKIIEKLDVPVRFSGSLESSVGLGSSLWAANMFAPDQVAGLATGMLLATDLVADPILPILGQISMERRDPEVQACEAASLTREKQALWAERVNRALELVPSRVLASWGVPHVSVKG
;
A
#
# COMPACT_ATOMS: atom_id res chain seq x y z
N ALA A 1 -8.49 -12.23 22.01
CA ALA A 1 -9.19 -11.46 20.95
C ALA A 1 -9.93 -12.44 20.05
N ASP A 2 -11.11 -12.05 19.57
CA ASP A 2 -11.94 -12.93 18.73
C ASP A 2 -11.65 -12.75 17.24
N ILE A 3 -11.04 -11.62 16.87
CA ILE A 3 -10.65 -11.28 15.49
C ILE A 3 -9.41 -10.36 15.55
N ALA A 4 -8.50 -10.52 14.60
CA ALA A 4 -7.39 -9.62 14.38
C ALA A 4 -7.70 -8.68 13.19
N ILE A 5 -7.52 -7.37 13.40
CA ILE A 5 -7.59 -6.39 12.32
C ILE A 5 -6.19 -6.16 11.76
N VAL A 6 -6.03 -6.40 10.47
CA VAL A 6 -4.74 -6.33 9.77
C VAL A 6 -4.74 -5.16 8.78
N LYS A 7 -3.66 -4.38 8.77
CA LYS A 7 -3.41 -3.26 7.84
C LYS A 7 -2.08 -3.49 7.12
N VAL A 8 -2.13 -3.63 5.80
CA VAL A 8 -0.96 -4.04 4.98
C VAL A 8 0.17 -3.03 5.06
N SER A 9 -0.11 -1.76 4.78
CA SER A 9 0.91 -0.72 4.69
C SER A 9 1.67 -0.48 6.01
N PRO A 10 1.01 -0.34 7.17
CA PRO A 10 1.71 -0.16 8.45
C PRO A 10 2.55 -1.36 8.88
N LEU A 11 2.19 -2.55 8.43
CA LEU A 11 2.92 -3.78 8.76
C LEU A 11 4.12 -4.05 7.85
N GLY A 12 4.31 -3.24 6.81
CA GLY A 12 5.46 -3.34 5.92
C GLY A 12 5.23 -4.15 4.64
N GLY A 13 3.98 -4.39 4.28
CA GLY A 13 3.63 -5.06 3.02
C GLY A 13 3.13 -6.49 3.19
N ILE A 14 2.90 -7.15 2.06
CA ILE A 14 2.22 -8.45 2.00
C ILE A 14 3.03 -9.56 2.67
N ASP A 15 4.34 -9.62 2.41
CA ASP A 15 5.22 -10.66 2.98
C ASP A 15 5.29 -10.58 4.53
N ALA A 16 5.21 -9.37 5.07
CA ALA A 16 5.18 -9.17 6.52
C ALA A 16 3.82 -9.60 7.11
N VAL A 17 2.75 -9.29 6.41
CA VAL A 17 1.38 -9.68 6.76
C VAL A 17 1.23 -11.19 6.77
N GLU A 18 1.70 -11.89 5.75
CA GLU A 18 1.67 -13.35 5.66
C GLU A 18 2.32 -14.00 6.88
N LYS A 19 3.55 -13.59 7.21
CA LYS A 19 4.28 -14.08 8.39
C LYS A 19 3.60 -13.78 9.73
N ILE A 20 2.80 -12.74 9.79
CA ILE A 20 2.01 -12.40 10.98
C ILE A 20 0.78 -13.29 11.05
N ILE A 21 0.06 -13.45 9.95
CA ILE A 21 -1.17 -14.28 9.87
C ILE A 21 -0.86 -15.73 10.23
N GLU A 22 0.25 -16.29 9.74
CA GLU A 22 0.70 -17.65 10.08
C GLU A 22 0.87 -17.90 11.58
N LYS A 23 1.06 -16.85 12.38
CA LYS A 23 1.24 -16.91 13.83
C LYS A 23 -0.03 -16.58 14.61
N LEU A 24 -1.10 -16.18 13.93
CA LEU A 24 -2.36 -15.84 14.58
C LEU A 24 -3.26 -17.06 14.64
N ASP A 25 -3.81 -17.30 15.82
CA ASP A 25 -4.80 -18.37 16.08
C ASP A 25 -6.23 -17.79 16.16
N VAL A 26 -6.49 -16.73 15.38
CA VAL A 26 -7.79 -16.07 15.30
C VAL A 26 -8.07 -15.62 13.87
N PRO A 27 -9.35 -15.53 13.46
CA PRO A 27 -9.71 -15.00 12.16
C PRO A 27 -9.17 -13.59 11.96
N VAL A 28 -8.77 -13.26 10.72
CA VAL A 28 -8.29 -11.93 10.35
C VAL A 28 -9.30 -11.17 9.52
N ARG A 29 -9.34 -9.86 9.67
CA ARG A 29 -10.04 -8.93 8.77
C ARG A 29 -9.09 -7.82 8.34
N PHE A 30 -9.16 -7.47 7.08
CA PHE A 30 -8.35 -6.39 6.53
C PHE A 30 -9.03 -5.04 6.68
N SER A 31 -8.22 -4.01 6.94
CA SER A 31 -8.67 -2.63 7.04
C SER A 31 -7.69 -1.70 6.34
N GLY A 32 -8.19 -0.65 5.69
CA GLY A 32 -7.37 0.38 5.07
C GLY A 32 -6.67 1.30 6.07
N SER A 33 -5.65 2.00 5.59
CA SER A 33 -4.89 3.02 6.32
C SER A 33 -4.98 4.39 5.64
N LEU A 34 -6.09 4.69 4.95
CA LEU A 34 -6.29 5.89 4.12
C LEU A 34 -5.34 5.91 2.89
N GLU A 35 -5.14 4.74 2.29
CA GLU A 35 -4.40 4.64 1.05
C GLU A 35 -5.18 5.26 -0.12
N SER A 36 -4.45 5.82 -1.09
CA SER A 36 -4.99 6.10 -2.42
C SER A 36 -5.39 4.81 -3.14
N SER A 37 -6.11 4.91 -4.24
CA SER A 37 -6.49 3.74 -5.06
C SER A 37 -5.28 2.91 -5.51
N VAL A 38 -4.12 3.55 -5.71
CA VAL A 38 -2.86 2.86 -6.02
C VAL A 38 -2.42 1.97 -4.85
N GLY A 39 -2.40 2.52 -3.63
CA GLY A 39 -1.99 1.78 -2.43
C GLY A 39 -3.02 0.74 -2.00
N LEU A 40 -4.31 1.01 -2.23
CA LEU A 40 -5.42 0.13 -1.88
C LEU A 40 -5.33 -1.24 -2.57
N GLY A 41 -4.74 -1.30 -3.77
CA GLY A 41 -4.56 -2.54 -4.53
C GLY A 41 -3.88 -3.65 -3.73
N SER A 42 -2.84 -3.32 -2.96
CA SER A 42 -2.16 -4.31 -2.10
C SER A 42 -3.06 -4.83 -0.98
N SER A 43 -3.85 -3.95 -0.37
CA SER A 43 -4.78 -4.32 0.70
C SER A 43 -5.95 -5.16 0.19
N LEU A 44 -6.46 -4.85 -1.01
CA LEU A 44 -7.48 -5.64 -1.69
C LEU A 44 -6.98 -7.05 -2.03
N TRP A 45 -5.77 -7.12 -2.59
CA TRP A 45 -5.13 -8.40 -2.92
C TRP A 45 -4.94 -9.26 -1.67
N ALA A 46 -4.40 -8.69 -0.59
CA ALA A 46 -4.19 -9.40 0.65
C ALA A 46 -5.51 -9.88 1.28
N ALA A 47 -6.55 -9.05 1.27
CA ALA A 47 -7.87 -9.43 1.77
C ALA A 47 -8.45 -10.62 1.01
N ASN A 48 -8.35 -10.59 -0.32
CA ASN A 48 -8.83 -11.70 -1.16
C ASN A 48 -8.01 -12.98 -0.99
N MET A 49 -6.70 -12.86 -0.77
CA MET A 49 -5.82 -14.02 -0.63
C MET A 49 -5.95 -14.69 0.74
N PHE A 50 -5.97 -13.90 1.80
CA PHE A 50 -5.85 -14.42 3.17
C PHE A 50 -7.18 -14.47 3.94
N ALA A 51 -8.21 -13.78 3.48
CA ALA A 51 -9.50 -13.70 4.14
C ALA A 51 -10.68 -13.51 3.16
N PRO A 52 -10.81 -14.35 2.10
CA PRO A 52 -11.76 -14.13 1.00
C PRO A 52 -13.22 -14.08 1.46
N ASP A 53 -13.57 -14.81 2.51
CA ASP A 53 -14.93 -14.90 3.04
C ASP A 53 -15.23 -13.86 4.14
N GLN A 54 -14.29 -12.95 4.42
CA GLN A 54 -14.45 -11.96 5.46
C GLN A 54 -14.77 -10.57 4.89
N VAL A 55 -15.62 -9.85 5.58
CA VAL A 55 -15.86 -8.43 5.27
C VAL A 55 -14.61 -7.62 5.59
N ALA A 56 -14.15 -6.82 4.63
CA ALA A 56 -12.98 -5.96 4.78
C ALA A 56 -13.36 -4.48 4.92
N GLY A 57 -12.68 -3.74 5.79
CA GLY A 57 -12.85 -2.31 6.00
C GLY A 57 -11.95 -1.49 5.06
N LEU A 58 -12.14 -1.62 3.73
CA LEU A 58 -11.26 -1.04 2.71
C LEU A 58 -11.87 0.17 1.97
N ALA A 59 -13.05 0.62 2.36
CA ALA A 59 -13.74 1.75 1.72
C ALA A 59 -13.17 3.14 2.11
N THR A 60 -11.94 3.20 2.57
CA THR A 60 -11.31 4.44 3.09
C THR A 60 -11.02 5.47 2.00
N GLY A 61 -10.97 5.09 0.73
CA GLY A 61 -10.85 6.02 -0.40
C GLY A 61 -11.93 7.09 -0.45
N MET A 62 -13.13 6.78 0.05
CA MET A 62 -14.24 7.76 0.16
C MET A 62 -13.92 8.94 1.08
N LEU A 63 -12.93 8.84 1.94
CA LEU A 63 -12.50 9.87 2.88
C LEU A 63 -11.41 10.80 2.31
N LEU A 64 -10.90 10.48 1.13
CA LEU A 64 -9.90 11.29 0.46
C LEU A 64 -10.59 12.39 -0.37
N ALA A 65 -10.10 13.62 -0.28
CA ALA A 65 -10.57 14.72 -1.10
C ALA A 65 -10.14 14.60 -2.57
N THR A 66 -9.00 13.95 -2.80
CA THR A 66 -8.42 13.67 -4.13
C THR A 66 -7.71 12.32 -4.09
N ASP A 67 -7.57 11.68 -5.24
CA ASP A 67 -6.79 10.45 -5.40
C ASP A 67 -5.64 10.68 -6.38
N LEU A 68 -4.76 9.69 -6.53
CA LEU A 68 -3.63 9.70 -7.48
C LEU A 68 -4.03 9.17 -8.87
N VAL A 69 -5.31 8.91 -9.08
CA VAL A 69 -5.91 8.41 -10.33
C VAL A 69 -7.18 9.18 -10.66
N ALA A 70 -7.53 9.27 -11.95
CA ALA A 70 -8.77 9.92 -12.39
C ALA A 70 -10.02 9.12 -12.06
N ASP A 71 -9.89 7.78 -12.02
CA ASP A 71 -10.99 6.86 -11.71
C ASP A 71 -10.69 6.10 -10.39
N PRO A 72 -11.03 6.68 -9.23
CA PRO A 72 -10.75 6.09 -7.92
C PRO A 72 -11.48 4.77 -7.70
N ILE A 73 -10.84 3.86 -6.96
CA ILE A 73 -11.47 2.62 -6.50
C ILE A 73 -12.38 2.96 -5.33
N LEU A 74 -13.67 3.00 -5.59
CA LEU A 74 -14.71 3.29 -4.60
C LEU A 74 -15.66 2.11 -4.44
N PRO A 75 -16.28 1.95 -3.26
CA PRO A 75 -17.25 0.89 -3.06
C PRO A 75 -18.54 1.18 -3.83
N ILE A 76 -19.04 0.17 -4.52
CA ILE A 76 -20.34 0.17 -5.20
C ILE A 76 -21.20 -0.91 -4.56
N LEU A 77 -22.33 -0.54 -3.98
CA LEU A 77 -23.25 -1.47 -3.30
C LEU A 77 -22.54 -2.35 -2.24
N GLY A 78 -21.56 -1.80 -1.52
CA GLY A 78 -20.81 -2.51 -0.51
C GLY A 78 -19.70 -3.42 -1.02
N GLN A 79 -19.44 -3.41 -2.31
CA GLN A 79 -18.36 -4.18 -2.96
C GLN A 79 -17.30 -3.25 -3.52
N ILE A 80 -16.05 -3.71 -3.52
CA ILE A 80 -14.92 -3.00 -4.11
C ILE A 80 -14.31 -3.90 -5.20
N SER A 81 -14.14 -3.35 -6.40
CA SER A 81 -13.48 -4.02 -7.52
C SER A 81 -11.99 -4.24 -7.23
N MET A 82 -11.51 -5.46 -7.51
CA MET A 82 -10.09 -5.83 -7.41
C MET A 82 -9.32 -5.40 -8.67
N GLU A 83 -9.29 -4.12 -8.95
CA GLU A 83 -8.57 -3.58 -10.08
C GLU A 83 -7.27 -2.90 -9.64
N ARG A 84 -6.21 -3.13 -10.40
CA ARG A 84 -4.98 -2.36 -10.25
C ARG A 84 -5.17 -0.97 -10.84
N ARG A 85 -4.74 0.04 -10.14
CA ARG A 85 -4.62 1.42 -10.64
C ARG A 85 -3.16 1.84 -10.62
N ASP A 86 -2.70 2.40 -11.72
CA ASP A 86 -1.39 3.03 -11.81
C ASP A 86 -1.55 4.55 -11.60
N PRO A 87 -0.60 5.21 -10.92
CA PRO A 87 -0.71 6.63 -10.63
C PRO A 87 -0.61 7.47 -11.90
N GLU A 88 -1.41 8.52 -11.98
CA GLU A 88 -1.39 9.47 -13.09
C GLU A 88 -0.45 10.65 -12.78
N VAL A 89 0.39 11.02 -13.73
CA VAL A 89 1.39 12.08 -13.56
C VAL A 89 0.75 13.37 -13.08
N GLN A 90 -0.34 13.81 -13.72
CA GLN A 90 -1.03 15.05 -13.36
C GLN A 90 -1.62 15.02 -11.95
N ALA A 91 -2.19 13.90 -11.53
CA ALA A 91 -2.71 13.73 -10.17
C ALA A 91 -1.59 13.73 -9.14
N CYS A 92 -0.45 13.10 -9.44
CA CYS A 92 0.74 13.13 -8.59
C CYS A 92 1.33 14.53 -8.46
N GLU A 93 1.39 15.30 -9.54
CA GLU A 93 1.85 16.69 -9.54
C GLU A 93 0.93 17.58 -8.70
N ALA A 94 -0.39 17.43 -8.84
CA ALA A 94 -1.37 18.17 -8.04
C ALA A 94 -1.31 17.83 -6.55
N ALA A 95 -0.97 16.57 -6.21
CA ALA A 95 -0.78 16.10 -4.84
C ALA A 95 0.64 16.33 -4.30
N SER A 96 1.49 17.06 -5.03
CA SER A 96 2.89 17.21 -4.69
C SER A 96 3.10 17.84 -3.31
N LEU A 97 4.06 17.28 -2.58
CA LEU A 97 4.45 17.75 -1.27
C LEU A 97 5.28 19.03 -1.34
N THR A 98 5.34 19.79 -0.26
CA THR A 98 6.33 20.87 -0.09
C THR A 98 7.74 20.31 -0.26
N ARG A 99 8.70 21.15 -0.68
CA ARG A 99 10.11 20.76 -0.87
C ARG A 99 10.71 20.09 0.38
N GLU A 100 10.38 20.60 1.56
CA GLU A 100 10.84 20.03 2.83
C GLU A 100 10.33 18.60 3.04
N LYS A 101 9.04 18.37 2.80
CA LYS A 101 8.46 17.03 2.90
C LYS A 101 8.98 16.09 1.82
N GLN A 102 9.23 16.59 0.61
CA GLN A 102 9.85 15.82 -0.46
C GLN A 102 11.25 15.34 -0.05
N ALA A 103 12.08 16.22 0.52
CA ALA A 103 13.41 15.87 0.99
C ALA A 103 13.37 14.80 2.10
N LEU A 104 12.46 14.96 3.07
CA LEU A 104 12.26 13.98 4.13
C LEU A 104 11.87 12.58 3.59
N TRP A 105 10.96 12.54 2.63
CA TRP A 105 10.54 11.28 2.03
C TRP A 105 11.63 10.67 1.14
N ALA A 106 12.37 11.48 0.38
CA ALA A 106 13.50 11.02 -0.41
C ALA A 106 14.56 10.34 0.48
N GLU A 107 14.90 10.94 1.63
CA GLU A 107 15.82 10.36 2.60
C GLU A 107 15.30 9.01 3.14
N ARG A 108 14.01 8.93 3.48
CA ARG A 108 13.39 7.69 3.95
C ARG A 108 13.41 6.58 2.91
N VAL A 109 13.07 6.91 1.66
CA VAL A 109 13.11 5.96 0.54
C VAL A 109 14.52 5.48 0.29
N ASN A 110 15.51 6.38 0.25
CA ASN A 110 16.91 6.02 0.06
C ASN A 110 17.40 5.06 1.16
N ARG A 111 17.13 5.36 2.42
CA ARG A 111 17.45 4.44 3.52
C ARG A 111 16.78 3.08 3.40
N ALA A 112 15.53 3.03 2.93
CA ALA A 112 14.85 1.75 2.70
C ALA A 112 15.50 0.97 1.55
N LEU A 113 15.90 1.65 0.46
CA LEU A 113 16.57 1.03 -0.68
C LEU A 113 17.94 0.45 -0.31
N GLU A 114 18.67 1.05 0.62
CA GLU A 114 19.94 0.53 1.13
C GLU A 114 19.81 -0.85 1.79
N LEU A 115 18.63 -1.16 2.33
CA LEU A 115 18.33 -2.45 2.95
C LEU A 115 17.89 -3.53 1.95
N VAL A 116 17.61 -3.14 0.71
CA VAL A 116 17.15 -4.08 -0.32
C VAL A 116 18.36 -4.69 -1.04
N PRO A 117 18.45 -6.03 -1.16
CA PRO A 117 19.53 -6.65 -1.89
C PRO A 117 19.63 -6.16 -3.34
N SER A 118 20.83 -5.86 -3.81
CA SER A 118 21.08 -5.28 -5.15
C SER A 118 20.42 -6.07 -6.29
N ARG A 119 20.36 -7.41 -6.17
CA ARG A 119 19.68 -8.29 -7.16
C ARG A 119 18.17 -7.99 -7.27
N VAL A 120 17.54 -7.59 -6.16
CA VAL A 120 16.10 -7.25 -6.12
C VAL A 120 15.89 -5.88 -6.74
N LEU A 121 16.73 -4.89 -6.41
CA LEU A 121 16.68 -3.56 -7.02
C LEU A 121 16.86 -3.64 -8.55
N ALA A 122 17.78 -4.48 -9.02
CA ALA A 122 17.99 -4.71 -10.44
C ALA A 122 16.74 -5.31 -11.12
N SER A 123 16.04 -6.23 -10.45
CA SER A 123 14.80 -6.82 -10.99
C SER A 123 13.64 -5.80 -11.09
N TRP A 124 13.69 -4.72 -10.31
CA TRP A 124 12.71 -3.62 -10.36
C TRP A 124 13.09 -2.53 -11.35
N GLY A 125 14.23 -2.65 -12.04
CA GLY A 125 14.74 -1.62 -12.93
C GLY A 125 15.22 -0.35 -12.19
N VAL A 126 15.44 -0.44 -10.88
CA VAL A 126 15.96 0.67 -10.08
C VAL A 126 17.47 0.74 -10.31
N PRO A 127 18.00 1.86 -10.87
CA PRO A 127 19.43 2.01 -11.07
C PRO A 127 20.16 1.98 -9.72
N HIS A 128 21.34 1.41 -9.72
CA HIS A 128 22.19 1.33 -8.53
C HIS A 128 22.47 2.76 -8.04
N VAL A 129 21.85 3.15 -6.94
CA VAL A 129 22.17 4.41 -6.27
C VAL A 129 23.50 4.21 -5.56
N SER A 130 24.58 4.63 -6.21
CA SER A 130 25.89 4.68 -5.57
C SER A 130 25.86 5.78 -4.51
N VAL A 131 25.72 5.40 -3.26
CA VAL A 131 25.89 6.34 -2.13
C VAL A 131 27.37 6.73 -2.14
N LYS A 132 27.66 7.93 -2.63
CA LYS A 132 28.96 8.55 -2.37
C LYS A 132 28.96 8.98 -0.91
N GLY A 133 29.81 8.31 -0.12
CA GLY A 133 30.15 8.71 1.24
C GLY A 133 30.79 10.08 1.30
#